data_d9a9ff62b98a44b7f9859391a829998e
#
_entry.id   d9a9ff62b98a44b7f9859391a829998e
#
_cell.length_a   1.000
_cell.length_b   1.000
_cell.length_c   1.000
_cell.angle_alpha   90.00
_cell.angle_beta   90.00
_cell.angle_gamma   90.00
#
_symmetry.space_group_name_H-M   'P 1'
#
loop_
_entity.id
_entity.type
_entity.pdbx_description
1 polymer ?
#
loop_
_entity_poly.entity_id
_entity_poly.type
_entity_poly.pdbx_seq_one_letter_code
_entity_poly.pdbx_strand_id
1 'polypeptide(L)'
;MSLKERANKVVEIFAQNVTVTESQKKLFNMVMDNIRSFSTGKSKKKRIGIVAIDLSLLFVDQRYQGLRTHKKIKNLINNWDESKLAPIVVVPHPEECRFAVVDGQGRLLAAKALGYDTLYAIVLLDAPEDPVERLKFEALYFITQGEETEEVKPLQKHLARVIIGDEAAMTLDNLFKHYNISYTDTKGAREAGVLGSYPTTYDIAKRHGEKCLDFIFSVIHNASWDTEPNGYATFVTESLKDIWISFQKPSDRNKIYEYLSEFLRNIDPCQFSSNARAAYPMRKDTRRACTLYLEDLILDNLGMKKTV
;
A
#
# COMPACT_ATOMS: atom_id res chain seq x y z
N MET A 1 -33.01 -4.21 -12.82
CA MET A 1 -31.80 -4.20 -11.98
C MET A 1 -31.23 -2.79 -12.05
N SER A 2 -31.13 -2.10 -10.91
CA SER A 2 -30.59 -0.74 -10.87
C SER A 2 -29.08 -0.72 -11.19
N LEU A 3 -28.53 0.45 -11.62
CA LEU A 3 -27.09 0.59 -11.86
C LEU A 3 -26.25 0.24 -10.61
N LYS A 4 -26.80 0.47 -9.40
CA LYS A 4 -26.17 0.10 -8.13
C LYS A 4 -26.09 -1.40 -7.94
N GLU A 5 -27.15 -2.14 -8.27
CA GLU A 5 -27.18 -3.61 -8.18
C GLU A 5 -26.25 -4.25 -9.22
N ARG A 6 -26.16 -3.67 -10.44
CA ARG A 6 -25.20 -4.12 -11.47
C ARG A 6 -23.76 -3.92 -11.01
N ALA A 7 -23.42 -2.75 -10.45
CA ALA A 7 -22.08 -2.46 -9.95
C ALA A 7 -21.70 -3.39 -8.78
N ASN A 8 -22.61 -3.68 -7.85
CA ASN A 8 -22.38 -4.62 -6.75
C ASN A 8 -22.12 -6.03 -7.28
N LYS A 9 -22.96 -6.51 -8.21
CA LYS A 9 -22.81 -7.84 -8.80
C LYS A 9 -21.49 -8.02 -9.56
N VAL A 10 -21.00 -6.97 -10.23
CA VAL A 10 -19.72 -6.99 -10.94
C VAL A 10 -18.55 -7.11 -9.96
N VAL A 11 -18.58 -6.40 -8.82
CA VAL A 11 -17.54 -6.51 -7.79
C VAL A 11 -17.51 -7.89 -7.16
N GLU A 12 -18.67 -8.51 -6.90
CA GLU A 12 -18.77 -9.88 -6.36
C GLU A 12 -18.22 -10.94 -7.33
N ILE A 13 -18.47 -10.78 -8.64
CA ILE A 13 -17.96 -11.71 -9.66
C ILE A 13 -16.42 -11.70 -9.75
N PHE A 14 -15.77 -10.55 -9.56
CA PHE A 14 -14.30 -10.46 -9.58
C PHE A 14 -13.61 -11.09 -8.37
N ALA A 15 -14.31 -11.21 -7.24
CA ALA A 15 -13.80 -11.84 -6.03
C ALA A 15 -13.80 -13.37 -6.08
N GLN A 16 -14.42 -13.98 -7.12
CA GLN A 16 -14.51 -15.44 -7.24
C GLN A 16 -13.39 -16.00 -8.13
N ASN A 17 -12.81 -17.15 -7.73
CA ASN A 17 -11.94 -17.96 -8.57
C ASN A 17 -12.77 -18.57 -9.70
N VAL A 18 -12.73 -17.95 -10.88
CA VAL A 18 -13.48 -18.40 -12.06
C VAL A 18 -12.66 -19.46 -12.79
N THR A 19 -13.21 -20.66 -12.90
CA THR A 19 -12.63 -21.70 -13.80
C THR A 19 -12.79 -21.28 -15.26
N VAL A 20 -11.67 -21.24 -15.98
CA VAL A 20 -11.65 -20.83 -17.38
C VAL A 20 -12.22 -21.94 -18.27
N THR A 21 -13.19 -21.62 -19.11
CA THR A 21 -13.82 -22.54 -20.06
C THR A 21 -12.95 -22.81 -21.28
N GLU A 22 -13.18 -23.93 -21.98
CA GLU A 22 -12.49 -24.24 -23.25
C GLU A 22 -12.70 -23.15 -24.33
N SER A 23 -13.86 -22.52 -24.36
CA SER A 23 -14.14 -21.40 -25.27
C SER A 23 -13.24 -20.20 -24.94
N GLN A 24 -13.04 -19.88 -23.66
CA GLN A 24 -12.16 -18.80 -23.24
C GLN A 24 -10.69 -19.10 -23.53
N LYS A 25 -10.25 -20.36 -23.37
CA LYS A 25 -8.89 -20.79 -23.77
C LYS A 25 -8.66 -20.58 -25.29
N LYS A 26 -9.61 -20.99 -26.11
CA LYS A 26 -9.54 -20.77 -27.58
C LYS A 26 -9.47 -19.28 -27.91
N LEU A 27 -10.30 -18.47 -27.26
CA LEU A 27 -10.34 -17.02 -27.48
C LEU A 27 -9.02 -16.36 -27.04
N PHE A 28 -8.47 -16.76 -25.87
CA PHE A 28 -7.17 -16.28 -25.41
C PHE A 28 -6.05 -16.59 -26.42
N ASN A 29 -5.96 -17.82 -26.92
CA ASN A 29 -4.96 -18.22 -27.91
C ASN A 29 -5.11 -17.43 -29.21
N MET A 30 -6.32 -17.22 -29.69
CA MET A 30 -6.59 -16.40 -30.85
C MET A 30 -6.12 -14.95 -30.66
N VAL A 31 -6.36 -14.34 -29.52
CA VAL A 31 -5.86 -13.01 -29.22
C VAL A 31 -4.33 -12.99 -29.22
N MET A 32 -3.68 -13.97 -28.57
CA MET A 32 -2.22 -14.07 -28.49
C MET A 32 -1.59 -14.30 -29.87
N ASP A 33 -2.19 -15.11 -30.72
CA ASP A 33 -1.72 -15.36 -32.09
C ASP A 33 -1.83 -14.10 -32.97
N ASN A 34 -2.92 -13.38 -32.87
CA ASN A 34 -3.09 -12.10 -33.54
C ASN A 34 -2.03 -11.08 -33.13
N ILE A 35 -1.77 -10.95 -31.84
CA ILE A 35 -0.73 -10.03 -31.34
C ILE A 35 0.65 -10.43 -31.83
N ARG A 36 1.01 -11.71 -31.77
CA ARG A 36 2.30 -12.23 -32.25
C ARG A 36 2.52 -11.98 -33.73
N SER A 37 1.50 -12.07 -34.54
CA SER A 37 1.59 -11.83 -36.00
C SER A 37 1.99 -10.39 -36.33
N PHE A 38 1.62 -9.41 -35.49
CA PHE A 38 1.99 -8.01 -35.66
C PHE A 38 3.35 -7.66 -35.03
N SER A 39 3.95 -8.53 -34.21
CA SER A 39 5.16 -8.27 -33.45
C SER A 39 6.45 -8.84 -34.07
N THR A 40 6.42 -9.39 -35.28
CA THR A 40 7.54 -10.07 -35.96
C THR A 40 8.64 -9.13 -36.49
N GLY A 41 8.67 -7.87 -36.11
CA GLY A 41 9.75 -6.94 -36.47
C GLY A 41 11.10 -7.31 -35.83
N LYS A 42 12.21 -7.08 -36.50
CA LYS A 42 13.60 -7.30 -36.07
C LYS A 42 14.01 -6.42 -34.85
N SER A 43 13.10 -5.66 -34.27
CA SER A 43 13.38 -4.77 -33.15
C SER A 43 13.37 -5.54 -31.82
N LYS A 44 14.47 -5.47 -31.07
CA LYS A 44 14.57 -5.93 -29.67
C LYS A 44 13.86 -4.99 -28.67
N LYS A 45 13.10 -4.00 -29.16
CA LYS A 45 12.36 -3.05 -28.31
C LYS A 45 11.09 -3.69 -27.78
N LYS A 46 10.61 -3.18 -26.65
CA LYS A 46 9.38 -3.56 -25.95
C LYS A 46 8.26 -3.87 -26.96
N ARG A 47 7.70 -5.06 -26.84
CA ARG A 47 6.62 -5.51 -27.69
C ARG A 47 5.31 -5.10 -27.03
N ILE A 48 4.59 -4.19 -27.67
CA ILE A 48 3.29 -3.73 -27.25
C ILE A 48 2.31 -4.03 -28.38
N GLY A 49 1.24 -4.75 -28.08
CA GLY A 49 0.13 -4.94 -29.01
C GLY A 49 -1.10 -4.19 -28.52
N ILE A 50 -1.87 -3.58 -29.44
CA ILE A 50 -3.19 -3.02 -29.13
C ILE A 50 -4.23 -3.91 -29.77
N VAL A 51 -5.17 -4.43 -28.99
CA VAL A 51 -6.17 -5.39 -29.43
C VAL A 51 -7.45 -5.23 -28.62
N ALA A 52 -8.61 -5.56 -29.21
CA ALA A 52 -9.85 -5.71 -28.47
C ALA A 52 -9.85 -7.06 -27.73
N ILE A 53 -10.05 -7.04 -26.42
CA ILE A 53 -10.09 -8.24 -25.58
C ILE A 53 -11.49 -8.40 -25.00
N ASP A 54 -12.01 -9.63 -25.04
CA ASP A 54 -13.24 -10.02 -24.38
C ASP A 54 -13.14 -9.85 -22.87
N LEU A 55 -14.13 -9.21 -22.24
CA LEU A 55 -14.12 -8.91 -20.80
C LEU A 55 -14.09 -10.15 -19.93
N SER A 56 -14.51 -11.32 -20.45
CA SER A 56 -14.44 -12.59 -19.73
C SER A 56 -13.01 -13.11 -19.52
N LEU A 57 -12.06 -12.66 -20.37
CA LEU A 57 -10.65 -12.99 -20.26
C LEU A 57 -9.88 -12.06 -19.32
N LEU A 58 -10.50 -11.00 -18.82
CA LEU A 58 -9.86 -9.97 -18.02
C LEU A 58 -10.09 -10.22 -16.53
N PHE A 59 -9.02 -10.14 -15.74
CA PHE A 59 -9.11 -10.21 -14.28
C PHE A 59 -8.26 -9.12 -13.60
N VAL A 60 -8.56 -8.86 -12.34
CA VAL A 60 -7.82 -7.93 -11.48
C VAL A 60 -7.12 -8.75 -10.40
N ASP A 61 -5.80 -8.63 -10.33
CA ASP A 61 -5.02 -9.33 -9.31
C ASP A 61 -5.03 -8.56 -7.98
N GLN A 62 -5.76 -9.08 -7.01
CA GLN A 62 -5.93 -8.45 -5.71
C GLN A 62 -4.71 -8.57 -4.79
N ARG A 63 -3.67 -9.32 -5.19
CA ARG A 63 -2.43 -9.43 -4.41
C ARG A 63 -1.69 -8.10 -4.32
N TYR A 64 -1.75 -7.24 -5.35
CA TYR A 64 -1.10 -5.92 -5.37
C TYR A 64 -2.05 -4.75 -5.61
N GLN A 65 -3.27 -4.95 -6.12
CA GLN A 65 -4.23 -3.87 -6.31
C GLN A 65 -5.58 -4.19 -5.68
N GLY A 66 -6.06 -3.29 -4.81
CA GLY A 66 -7.41 -3.42 -4.22
C GLY A 66 -8.52 -3.07 -5.22
N LEU A 67 -9.71 -3.58 -4.98
CA LEU A 67 -10.88 -3.25 -5.79
C LEU A 67 -11.30 -1.78 -5.62
N ARG A 68 -11.67 -1.13 -6.72
CA ARG A 68 -12.17 0.26 -6.67
C ARG A 68 -13.53 0.33 -5.98
N THR A 69 -13.77 1.43 -5.28
CA THR A 69 -15.02 1.67 -4.57
C THR A 69 -16.19 1.92 -5.52
N HIS A 70 -17.39 1.52 -5.13
CA HIS A 70 -18.63 1.73 -5.88
C HIS A 70 -18.83 3.19 -6.31
N LYS A 71 -18.48 4.15 -5.46
CA LYS A 71 -18.63 5.59 -5.76
C LYS A 71 -17.82 6.00 -7.00
N LYS A 72 -16.55 5.54 -7.10
CA LYS A 72 -15.68 5.85 -8.24
C LYS A 72 -16.20 5.20 -9.52
N ILE A 73 -16.67 3.95 -9.45
CA ILE A 73 -17.24 3.21 -10.59
C ILE A 73 -18.53 3.91 -11.07
N LYS A 74 -19.41 4.31 -10.16
CA LYS A 74 -20.66 5.03 -10.49
C LYS A 74 -20.39 6.33 -11.24
N ASN A 75 -19.40 7.10 -10.80
CA ASN A 75 -19.03 8.35 -11.49
C ASN A 75 -18.53 8.07 -12.91
N LEU A 76 -17.76 7.01 -13.11
CA LEU A 76 -17.27 6.61 -14.43
C LEU A 76 -18.41 6.17 -15.36
N ILE A 77 -19.36 5.39 -14.83
CA ILE A 77 -20.55 4.95 -15.57
C ILE A 77 -21.40 6.15 -16.01
N ASN A 78 -21.63 7.10 -15.11
CA ASN A 78 -22.46 8.28 -15.40
C ASN A 78 -21.85 9.23 -16.44
N ASN A 79 -20.51 9.23 -16.56
CA ASN A 79 -19.77 10.06 -17.50
C ASN A 79 -19.10 9.24 -18.60
N TRP A 80 -19.63 8.04 -18.88
CA TRP A 80 -19.07 7.15 -19.89
C TRP A 80 -19.15 7.77 -21.28
N ASP A 81 -18.01 7.90 -21.92
CA ASP A 81 -17.89 8.43 -23.29
C ASP A 81 -16.86 7.59 -24.03
N GLU A 82 -17.33 6.78 -24.97
CA GLU A 82 -16.48 5.86 -25.74
C GLU A 82 -15.39 6.59 -26.52
N SER A 83 -15.65 7.82 -26.97
CA SER A 83 -14.69 8.61 -27.74
C SER A 83 -13.47 9.05 -26.91
N LYS A 84 -13.57 9.00 -25.58
CA LYS A 84 -12.54 9.41 -24.61
C LYS A 84 -11.90 8.24 -23.89
N LEU A 85 -12.27 7.01 -24.22
CA LEU A 85 -11.73 5.82 -23.57
C LEU A 85 -10.32 5.53 -24.04
N ALA A 86 -9.35 5.72 -23.15
CA ALA A 86 -8.01 5.18 -23.38
C ALA A 86 -8.02 3.65 -23.22
N PRO A 87 -7.21 2.90 -24.00
CA PRO A 87 -7.06 1.46 -23.82
C PRO A 87 -6.65 1.11 -22.37
N ILE A 88 -7.13 -0.03 -21.85
CA ILE A 88 -6.62 -0.60 -20.61
C ILE A 88 -5.23 -1.21 -20.84
N VAL A 89 -4.43 -1.43 -19.80
CA VAL A 89 -3.14 -2.11 -19.93
C VAL A 89 -3.21 -3.46 -19.23
N VAL A 90 -2.75 -4.50 -19.93
CA VAL A 90 -2.88 -5.88 -19.48
C VAL A 90 -1.59 -6.68 -19.67
N VAL A 91 -1.42 -7.70 -18.82
CA VAL A 91 -0.34 -8.69 -18.87
C VAL A 91 -0.95 -10.06 -19.15
N PRO A 92 -0.42 -10.83 -20.12
CA PRO A 92 -0.93 -12.18 -20.38
C PRO A 92 -0.50 -13.16 -19.31
N HIS A 93 -1.43 -14.03 -18.89
CA HIS A 93 -1.23 -15.18 -18.01
C HIS A 93 -1.55 -16.47 -18.80
N PRO A 94 -0.58 -17.02 -19.53
CA PRO A 94 -0.81 -18.18 -20.42
C PRO A 94 -1.32 -19.41 -19.65
N GLU A 95 -0.84 -19.63 -18.42
CA GLU A 95 -1.25 -20.73 -17.54
C GLU A 95 -2.72 -20.67 -17.15
N GLU A 96 -3.26 -19.45 -17.04
CA GLU A 96 -4.67 -19.21 -16.71
C GLU A 96 -5.52 -18.90 -17.94
N CYS A 97 -4.91 -18.78 -19.14
CA CYS A 97 -5.57 -18.31 -20.36
C CYS A 97 -6.37 -17.02 -20.16
N ARG A 98 -5.82 -16.07 -19.41
CA ARG A 98 -6.43 -14.77 -19.07
C ARG A 98 -5.39 -13.64 -19.11
N PHE A 99 -5.87 -12.42 -18.93
CA PHE A 99 -5.05 -11.22 -18.90
C PHE A 99 -5.27 -10.47 -17.59
N ALA A 100 -4.20 -10.23 -16.84
CA ALA A 100 -4.23 -9.38 -15.66
C ALA A 100 -4.30 -7.90 -16.06
N VAL A 101 -5.25 -7.15 -15.53
CA VAL A 101 -5.38 -5.71 -15.77
C VAL A 101 -4.49 -4.95 -14.80
N VAL A 102 -3.41 -4.36 -15.29
CA VAL A 102 -2.46 -3.57 -14.49
C VAL A 102 -2.79 -2.07 -14.48
N ASP A 103 -3.48 -1.57 -15.51
CA ASP A 103 -4.13 -0.24 -15.51
C ASP A 103 -5.50 -0.30 -16.18
N GLY A 104 -6.41 0.54 -15.68
CA GLY A 104 -7.77 0.64 -16.22
C GLY A 104 -8.82 -0.21 -15.53
N GLN A 105 -8.58 -0.69 -14.29
CA GLN A 105 -9.57 -1.43 -13.49
C GLN A 105 -10.94 -0.74 -13.46
N GLY A 106 -10.97 0.59 -13.30
CA GLY A 106 -12.23 1.35 -13.30
C GLY A 106 -12.97 1.24 -14.63
N ARG A 107 -12.24 1.33 -15.75
CA ARG A 107 -12.81 1.19 -17.11
C ARG A 107 -13.37 -0.21 -17.34
N LEU A 108 -12.65 -1.24 -16.90
CA LEU A 108 -13.11 -2.62 -16.95
C LEU A 108 -14.41 -2.83 -16.16
N LEU A 109 -14.47 -2.34 -14.92
CA LEU A 109 -15.65 -2.49 -14.05
C LEU A 109 -16.86 -1.71 -14.59
N ALA A 110 -16.64 -0.51 -15.13
CA ALA A 110 -17.69 0.30 -15.74
C ALA A 110 -18.20 -0.35 -17.04
N ALA A 111 -17.33 -0.82 -17.92
CA ALA A 111 -17.70 -1.52 -19.14
C ALA A 111 -18.56 -2.77 -18.86
N LYS A 112 -18.17 -3.59 -17.89
CA LYS A 112 -18.97 -4.74 -17.45
C LYS A 112 -20.35 -4.33 -16.91
N ALA A 113 -20.43 -3.26 -16.14
CA ALA A 113 -21.69 -2.75 -15.60
C ALA A 113 -22.62 -2.20 -16.72
N LEU A 114 -22.02 -1.64 -17.78
CA LEU A 114 -22.74 -1.10 -18.95
C LEU A 114 -23.12 -2.20 -19.97
N GLY A 115 -22.57 -3.41 -19.83
CA GLY A 115 -22.88 -4.54 -20.70
C GLY A 115 -22.05 -4.60 -21.99
N TYR A 116 -20.84 -4.04 -21.97
CA TYR A 116 -19.88 -4.23 -23.06
C TYR A 116 -19.33 -5.65 -23.05
N ASP A 117 -19.01 -6.18 -24.21
CA ASP A 117 -18.39 -7.50 -24.37
C ASP A 117 -16.86 -7.40 -24.45
N THR A 118 -16.33 -6.29 -24.99
CA THR A 118 -14.91 -6.11 -25.26
C THR A 118 -14.41 -4.73 -24.81
N LEU A 119 -13.10 -4.64 -24.56
CA LEU A 119 -12.36 -3.37 -24.42
C LEU A 119 -11.07 -3.40 -25.21
N TYR A 120 -10.65 -2.23 -25.71
CA TYR A 120 -9.30 -2.08 -26.25
C TYR A 120 -8.27 -2.15 -25.14
N ALA A 121 -7.23 -2.93 -25.35
CA ALA A 121 -6.16 -3.14 -24.41
C ALA A 121 -4.78 -3.01 -25.07
N ILE A 122 -3.84 -2.45 -24.32
CA ILE A 122 -2.40 -2.55 -24.58
C ILE A 122 -1.91 -3.79 -23.87
N VAL A 123 -1.38 -4.76 -24.62
CA VAL A 123 -0.84 -6.01 -24.08
C VAL A 123 0.67 -5.88 -23.92
N LEU A 124 1.19 -6.05 -22.71
CA LEU A 124 2.61 -6.04 -22.39
C LEU A 124 3.20 -7.43 -22.65
N LEU A 125 3.85 -7.61 -23.80
CA LEU A 125 4.43 -8.89 -24.24
C LEU A 125 5.85 -9.14 -23.72
N ASP A 126 6.45 -8.15 -23.06
CA ASP A 126 7.76 -8.23 -22.42
C ASP A 126 7.69 -8.66 -20.94
N ALA A 127 6.50 -8.99 -20.45
CA ALA A 127 6.32 -9.56 -19.11
C ALA A 127 7.02 -10.93 -19.00
N PRO A 128 7.66 -11.22 -17.86
CA PRO A 128 8.32 -12.51 -17.64
C PRO A 128 7.38 -13.72 -17.79
N GLU A 129 7.91 -14.84 -18.29
CA GLU A 129 7.17 -16.10 -18.38
C GLU A 129 6.99 -16.75 -17.01
N ASP A 130 7.99 -16.62 -16.13
CA ASP A 130 7.92 -17.12 -14.76
C ASP A 130 6.83 -16.40 -13.98
N PRO A 131 5.88 -17.11 -13.33
CA PRO A 131 4.75 -16.50 -12.64
C PRO A 131 5.13 -15.56 -11.48
N VAL A 132 6.25 -15.86 -10.78
CA VAL A 132 6.71 -15.05 -9.64
C VAL A 132 7.32 -13.73 -10.14
N GLU A 133 8.18 -13.81 -11.14
CA GLU A 133 8.79 -12.62 -11.74
C GLU A 133 7.76 -11.78 -12.50
N ARG A 134 6.76 -12.41 -13.11
CA ARG A 134 5.62 -11.72 -13.74
C ARG A 134 4.79 -10.94 -12.71
N LEU A 135 4.50 -11.53 -11.55
CA LEU A 135 3.80 -10.84 -10.48
C LEU A 135 4.57 -9.61 -9.99
N LYS A 136 5.90 -9.70 -9.86
CA LYS A 136 6.75 -8.55 -9.53
C LYS A 136 6.70 -7.46 -10.60
N PHE A 137 6.76 -7.86 -11.87
CA PHE A 137 6.64 -6.95 -13.02
C PHE A 137 5.31 -6.18 -13.00
N GLU A 138 4.20 -6.88 -12.78
CA GLU A 138 2.87 -6.28 -12.69
C GLU A 138 2.74 -5.32 -11.50
N ALA A 139 3.22 -5.73 -10.32
CA ALA A 139 3.23 -4.90 -9.13
C ALA A 139 4.07 -3.63 -9.32
N LEU A 140 5.24 -3.74 -9.96
CA LEU A 140 6.08 -2.60 -10.28
C LEU A 140 5.39 -1.67 -11.28
N TYR A 141 4.80 -2.22 -12.36
CA TYR A 141 4.04 -1.44 -13.33
C TYR A 141 2.90 -0.67 -12.67
N PHE A 142 2.14 -1.33 -11.80
CA PHE A 142 1.04 -0.73 -11.04
C PHE A 142 1.48 0.47 -10.18
N ILE A 143 2.64 0.37 -9.50
CA ILE A 143 3.18 1.47 -8.68
C ILE A 143 3.57 2.66 -9.56
N THR A 144 4.31 2.41 -10.65
CA THR A 144 4.85 3.47 -11.51
C THR A 144 3.75 4.20 -12.28
N GLN A 145 2.73 3.50 -12.74
CA GLN A 145 1.56 4.13 -13.41
C GLN A 145 0.75 5.00 -12.44
N GLY A 146 0.63 4.58 -11.20
CA GLY A 146 -0.10 5.34 -10.18
C GLY A 146 0.54 6.67 -9.80
N GLU A 147 1.81 6.88 -10.12
CA GLU A 147 2.51 8.15 -9.91
C GLU A 147 2.12 9.22 -10.97
N GLU A 148 1.64 8.80 -12.14
CA GLU A 148 1.29 9.69 -13.24
C GLU A 148 -0.19 10.08 -13.32
N THR A 149 -1.12 9.25 -12.78
CA THR A 149 -2.56 9.42 -13.04
C THR A 149 -3.46 9.54 -11.83
N GLU A 150 -3.28 8.74 -10.79
CA GLU A 150 -4.02 8.83 -9.51
C GLU A 150 -3.11 8.35 -8.39
N GLU A 151 -3.15 9.03 -7.25
CA GLU A 151 -2.38 8.60 -6.08
C GLU A 151 -2.82 7.21 -5.63
N VAL A 152 -1.95 6.22 -5.84
CA VAL A 152 -2.17 4.84 -5.37
C VAL A 152 -2.20 4.88 -3.84
N LYS A 153 -3.21 4.25 -3.26
CA LYS A 153 -3.39 4.25 -1.81
C LYS A 153 -2.21 3.60 -1.09
N PRO A 154 -1.84 4.10 0.11
CA PRO A 154 -0.69 3.60 0.87
C PRO A 154 -0.69 2.09 1.09
N LEU A 155 -1.84 1.48 1.36
CA LEU A 155 -1.99 0.03 1.51
C LEU A 155 -1.61 -0.73 0.24
N GLN A 156 -2.09 -0.27 -0.91
CA GLN A 156 -1.79 -0.91 -2.20
C GLN A 156 -0.31 -0.75 -2.56
N LYS A 157 0.28 0.43 -2.28
CA LYS A 157 1.73 0.64 -2.45
C LYS A 157 2.54 -0.33 -1.57
N HIS A 158 2.10 -0.58 -0.32
CA HIS A 158 2.78 -1.51 0.56
C HIS A 158 2.76 -2.94 0.01
N LEU A 159 1.56 -3.45 -0.32
CA LEU A 159 1.42 -4.80 -0.87
C LEU A 159 2.29 -5.02 -2.12
N ALA A 160 2.26 -4.07 -3.04
CA ALA A 160 3.06 -4.13 -4.24
C ALA A 160 4.58 -4.07 -3.94
N ARG A 161 5.03 -3.23 -2.98
CA ARG A 161 6.42 -3.14 -2.55
C ARG A 161 6.91 -4.44 -1.90
N VAL A 162 6.09 -5.09 -1.09
CA VAL A 162 6.43 -6.42 -0.50
C VAL A 162 6.63 -7.45 -1.61
N ILE A 163 5.77 -7.46 -2.63
CA ILE A 163 5.87 -8.38 -3.78
C ILE A 163 7.17 -8.18 -4.57
N ILE A 164 7.57 -6.93 -4.82
CA ILE A 164 8.81 -6.65 -5.54
C ILE A 164 10.07 -6.85 -4.69
N GLY A 165 9.92 -7.17 -3.40
CA GLY A 165 11.04 -7.42 -2.49
C GLY A 165 11.70 -6.17 -1.95
N ASP A 166 10.95 -5.06 -1.81
CA ASP A 166 11.44 -3.84 -1.17
C ASP A 166 11.75 -4.12 0.32
N GLU A 167 13.01 -3.97 0.70
CA GLU A 167 13.50 -4.34 2.04
C GLU A 167 12.76 -3.57 3.16
N ALA A 168 12.50 -2.28 2.96
CA ALA A 168 11.81 -1.47 3.96
C ALA A 168 10.34 -1.90 4.13
N ALA A 169 9.66 -2.24 3.02
CA ALA A 169 8.30 -2.75 3.07
C ALA A 169 8.23 -4.15 3.69
N MET A 170 9.18 -5.04 3.39
CA MET A 170 9.26 -6.36 4.00
C MET A 170 9.52 -6.28 5.51
N THR A 171 10.42 -5.41 5.93
CA THR A 171 10.68 -5.12 7.35
C THR A 171 9.41 -4.66 8.06
N LEU A 172 8.68 -3.72 7.46
CA LEU A 172 7.41 -3.25 8.02
C LEU A 172 6.36 -4.36 8.09
N ASP A 173 6.22 -5.16 7.03
CA ASP A 173 5.25 -6.25 6.99
C ASP A 173 5.50 -7.28 8.11
N ASN A 174 6.76 -7.60 8.37
CA ASN A 174 7.16 -8.49 9.48
C ASN A 174 6.86 -7.88 10.85
N LEU A 175 7.23 -6.61 11.07
CA LEU A 175 6.99 -5.92 12.32
C LEU A 175 5.49 -5.68 12.58
N PHE A 176 4.70 -5.37 11.55
CA PHE A 176 3.25 -5.24 11.68
C PHE A 176 2.59 -6.55 12.13
N LYS A 177 3.04 -7.68 11.59
CA LYS A 177 2.59 -9.01 12.02
C LYS A 177 3.03 -9.32 13.45
N HIS A 178 4.28 -9.00 13.81
CA HIS A 178 4.82 -9.25 15.14
C HIS A 178 4.09 -8.47 16.24
N TYR A 179 3.84 -7.17 16.01
CA TYR A 179 3.18 -6.27 16.95
C TYR A 179 1.65 -6.16 16.74
N ASN A 180 1.08 -6.97 15.86
CA ASN A 180 -0.35 -6.93 15.50
C ASN A 180 -0.83 -5.52 15.10
N ILE A 181 -0.01 -4.80 14.32
CA ILE A 181 -0.32 -3.45 13.84
C ILE A 181 -1.10 -3.53 12.55
N SER A 182 -2.25 -2.87 12.50
CA SER A 182 -3.01 -2.65 11.28
C SER A 182 -2.79 -1.24 10.74
N TYR A 183 -3.12 -1.02 9.47
CA TYR A 183 -3.13 0.32 8.89
C TYR A 183 -4.27 0.42 7.88
N THR A 184 -4.76 1.64 7.69
CA THR A 184 -5.91 1.95 6.85
C THR A 184 -5.59 3.10 5.91
N ASP A 185 -6.25 3.12 4.75
CA ASP A 185 -6.19 4.24 3.81
C ASP A 185 -7.03 5.46 4.27
N THR A 186 -7.73 5.35 5.38
CA THR A 186 -8.57 6.43 5.92
C THR A 186 -7.70 7.41 6.68
N LYS A 187 -7.68 8.67 6.25
CA LYS A 187 -6.97 9.74 6.95
C LYS A 187 -7.59 9.97 8.33
N GLY A 188 -6.75 10.08 9.35
CA GLY A 188 -7.16 10.37 10.71
C GLY A 188 -7.73 9.20 11.50
N ALA A 189 -7.53 7.97 11.04
CA ALA A 189 -7.81 6.79 11.86
C ALA A 189 -6.99 6.87 13.16
N ARG A 190 -7.69 6.88 14.28
CA ARG A 190 -7.10 7.00 15.63
C ARG A 190 -7.50 5.84 16.51
N GLU A 191 -7.77 4.70 15.89
CA GLU A 191 -8.17 3.48 16.56
C GLU A 191 -6.97 2.79 17.21
N ALA A 192 -7.22 2.00 18.25
CA ALA A 192 -6.19 1.18 18.89
C ALA A 192 -5.60 0.18 17.90
N GLY A 193 -4.30 -0.04 17.93
CA GLY A 193 -3.59 -0.95 17.04
C GLY A 193 -3.47 -0.47 15.59
N VAL A 194 -3.92 0.75 15.27
CA VAL A 194 -3.92 1.29 13.90
C VAL A 194 -2.80 2.31 13.70
N LEU A 195 -1.96 2.09 12.69
CA LEU A 195 -0.86 2.97 12.34
C LEU A 195 -1.36 4.34 11.87
N GLY A 196 -0.80 5.42 12.42
CA GLY A 196 -1.19 6.79 12.10
C GLY A 196 -0.78 7.25 10.70
N SER A 197 0.37 6.79 10.20
CA SER A 197 0.88 7.16 8.87
C SER A 197 1.82 6.10 8.29
N TYR A 198 1.35 5.36 7.31
CA TYR A 198 2.20 4.41 6.57
C TYR A 198 3.39 5.10 5.86
N PRO A 199 3.20 6.21 5.11
CA PRO A 199 4.32 6.88 4.43
C PRO A 199 5.46 7.29 5.38
N THR A 200 5.11 7.84 6.54
CA THR A 200 6.09 8.24 7.56
C THR A 200 6.85 7.03 8.11
N THR A 201 6.13 5.97 8.44
CA THR A 201 6.73 4.75 9.01
C THR A 201 7.59 4.01 7.98
N TYR A 202 7.19 4.00 6.70
CA TYR A 202 7.99 3.48 5.60
C TYR A 202 9.30 4.29 5.41
N ASP A 203 9.23 5.61 5.53
CA ASP A 203 10.42 6.45 5.46
C ASP A 203 11.38 6.19 6.65
N ILE A 204 10.86 5.94 7.85
CA ILE A 204 11.65 5.50 9.01
C ILE A 204 12.33 4.14 8.72
N ALA A 205 11.59 3.16 8.18
CA ALA A 205 12.15 1.87 7.78
C ALA A 205 13.32 2.03 6.83
N LYS A 206 13.12 2.83 5.78
CA LYS A 206 14.11 3.06 4.72
C LYS A 206 15.36 3.77 5.20
N ARG A 207 15.25 4.74 6.12
CA ARG A 207 16.37 5.57 6.56
C ARG A 207 17.08 5.03 7.79
N HIS A 208 16.36 4.37 8.70
CA HIS A 208 16.86 4.00 10.02
C HIS A 208 16.83 2.50 10.29
N GLY A 209 16.18 1.71 9.40
CA GLY A 209 16.16 0.26 9.42
C GLY A 209 15.28 -0.35 10.53
N GLU A 210 15.34 -1.68 10.59
CA GLU A 210 14.51 -2.52 11.47
C GLU A 210 14.69 -2.18 12.96
N LYS A 211 15.93 -2.04 13.43
CA LYS A 211 16.22 -1.81 14.86
C LYS A 211 15.60 -0.53 15.41
N CYS A 212 15.48 0.51 14.59
CA CYS A 212 14.80 1.74 14.97
C CYS A 212 13.30 1.53 15.11
N LEU A 213 12.69 0.83 14.15
CA LEU A 213 11.26 0.53 14.19
C LEU A 213 10.89 -0.42 15.30
N ASP A 214 11.70 -1.46 15.52
CA ASP A 214 11.52 -2.40 16.61
C ASP A 214 11.58 -1.69 17.99
N PHE A 215 12.54 -0.77 18.17
CA PHE A 215 12.57 0.08 19.37
C PHE A 215 11.27 0.89 19.52
N ILE A 216 10.79 1.54 18.45
CA ILE A 216 9.56 2.34 18.51
C ILE A 216 8.36 1.47 18.90
N PHE A 217 8.16 0.36 18.18
CA PHE A 217 6.99 -0.48 18.40
C PHE A 217 7.04 -1.25 19.71
N SER A 218 8.23 -1.67 20.16
CA SER A 218 8.39 -2.32 21.45
C SER A 218 8.12 -1.36 22.62
N VAL A 219 8.55 -0.10 22.55
CA VAL A 219 8.19 0.91 23.57
C VAL A 219 6.69 1.12 23.64
N ILE A 220 6.02 1.28 22.48
CA ILE A 220 4.56 1.44 22.39
C ILE A 220 3.84 0.22 22.98
N HIS A 221 4.25 -0.98 22.60
CA HIS A 221 3.67 -2.23 23.06
C HIS A 221 3.87 -2.42 24.58
N ASN A 222 5.08 -2.22 25.09
CA ASN A 222 5.36 -2.37 26.53
C ASN A 222 4.71 -1.29 27.38
N ALA A 223 4.41 -0.13 26.81
CA ALA A 223 3.59 0.90 27.44
C ALA A 223 2.08 0.58 27.40
N SER A 224 1.67 -0.50 26.75
CA SER A 224 0.27 -0.87 26.46
C SER A 224 -0.48 0.16 25.59
N TRP A 225 0.25 1.00 24.85
CA TRP A 225 -0.34 2.00 23.97
C TRP A 225 -0.84 1.40 22.63
N ASP A 226 -0.43 0.18 22.33
CA ASP A 226 -0.97 -0.61 21.19
C ASP A 226 -2.47 -0.89 21.33
N THR A 227 -2.98 -0.90 22.57
CA THR A 227 -4.42 -1.06 22.87
C THR A 227 -5.15 0.27 23.07
N GLU A 228 -4.45 1.40 22.93
CA GLU A 228 -5.00 2.74 23.15
C GLU A 228 -5.20 3.50 21.83
N PRO A 229 -6.25 4.35 21.72
CA PRO A 229 -6.38 5.29 20.62
C PRO A 229 -5.15 6.20 20.52
N ASN A 230 -4.69 6.44 19.28
CA ASN A 230 -3.47 7.21 19.01
C ASN A 230 -2.14 6.59 19.47
N GLY A 231 -2.09 5.35 19.94
CA GLY A 231 -0.85 4.71 20.35
C GLY A 231 0.22 4.70 19.27
N TYR A 232 -0.18 4.44 18.01
CA TYR A 232 0.69 4.51 16.83
C TYR A 232 0.54 5.83 16.03
N ALA A 233 0.11 6.92 16.67
CA ALA A 233 0.00 8.21 16.00
C ALA A 233 1.37 8.72 15.53
N THR A 234 1.39 9.53 14.47
CA THR A 234 2.62 10.06 13.87
C THR A 234 3.49 10.82 14.87
N PHE A 235 2.86 11.59 15.78
CA PHE A 235 3.62 12.32 16.81
C PHE A 235 4.32 11.40 17.82
N VAL A 236 3.78 10.20 18.07
CA VAL A 236 4.41 9.17 18.92
C VAL A 236 5.57 8.51 18.18
N THR A 237 5.31 7.94 16.99
CA THR A 237 6.31 7.20 16.22
C THR A 237 7.51 8.06 15.83
N GLU A 238 7.27 9.31 15.43
CA GLU A 238 8.35 10.23 15.06
C GLU A 238 9.11 10.76 16.27
N SER A 239 8.47 11.02 17.42
CA SER A 239 9.20 11.43 18.62
C SER A 239 10.10 10.31 19.17
N LEU A 240 9.62 9.07 19.19
CA LEU A 240 10.44 7.91 19.57
C LEU A 240 11.58 7.66 18.58
N LYS A 241 11.37 7.86 17.27
CA LYS A 241 12.43 7.85 16.27
C LYS A 241 13.49 8.92 16.56
N ASP A 242 13.07 10.14 16.89
CA ASP A 242 14.01 11.23 17.20
C ASP A 242 14.85 10.89 18.44
N ILE A 243 14.25 10.26 19.46
CA ILE A 243 14.98 9.74 20.63
C ILE A 243 16.01 8.68 20.22
N TRP A 244 15.61 7.71 19.39
CA TRP A 244 16.53 6.70 18.87
C TRP A 244 17.76 7.32 18.16
N ILE A 245 17.56 8.41 17.41
CA ILE A 245 18.63 9.13 16.72
C ILE A 245 19.50 9.93 17.69
N SER A 246 18.90 10.59 18.69
CA SER A 246 19.60 11.43 19.64
C SER A 246 20.50 10.65 20.60
N PHE A 247 20.19 9.37 20.88
CA PHE A 247 20.90 8.51 21.81
C PHE A 247 21.41 7.24 21.13
N GLN A 248 22.61 7.29 20.57
CA GLN A 248 23.12 6.22 19.69
C GLN A 248 23.81 5.06 20.44
N LYS A 249 24.27 5.26 21.68
CA LYS A 249 24.96 4.21 22.44
C LYS A 249 23.99 3.08 22.82
N PRO A 250 24.32 1.82 22.51
CA PRO A 250 23.40 0.68 22.81
C PRO A 250 23.03 0.55 24.28
N SER A 251 23.98 0.77 25.20
CA SER A 251 23.74 0.76 26.66
C SER A 251 22.73 1.81 27.12
N ASP A 252 22.76 2.98 26.47
CA ASP A 252 21.85 4.08 26.79
C ASP A 252 20.46 3.78 26.24
N ARG A 253 20.38 3.21 25.02
CA ARG A 253 19.11 2.79 24.41
C ARG A 253 18.33 1.78 25.24
N ASN A 254 18.99 0.80 25.84
CA ASN A 254 18.34 -0.18 26.72
C ASN A 254 17.74 0.49 27.96
N LYS A 255 18.48 1.37 28.63
CA LYS A 255 17.97 2.12 29.77
C LYS A 255 16.83 3.06 29.40
N ILE A 256 16.93 3.73 28.24
CA ILE A 256 15.88 4.60 27.71
C ILE A 256 14.63 3.79 27.40
N TYR A 257 14.79 2.62 26.78
CA TYR A 257 13.69 1.72 26.49
C TYR A 257 12.91 1.31 27.76
N GLU A 258 13.63 0.86 28.80
CA GLU A 258 13.03 0.47 30.08
C GLU A 258 12.30 1.66 30.71
N TYR A 259 12.98 2.80 30.82
CA TYR A 259 12.44 4.01 31.44
C TYR A 259 11.20 4.52 30.69
N LEU A 260 11.27 4.66 29.36
CA LEU A 260 10.14 5.17 28.57
C LEU A 260 8.96 4.21 28.59
N SER A 261 9.19 2.90 28.52
CA SER A 261 8.12 1.90 28.60
C SER A 261 7.36 1.98 29.92
N GLU A 262 8.07 2.19 31.01
CA GLU A 262 7.47 2.37 32.37
C GLU A 262 6.76 3.73 32.50
N PHE A 263 7.42 4.81 32.10
CA PHE A 263 6.84 6.16 32.16
C PHE A 263 5.55 6.28 31.33
N LEU A 264 5.58 5.83 30.08
CA LEU A 264 4.44 5.94 29.17
C LEU A 264 3.28 5.02 29.55
N ARG A 265 3.52 3.93 30.28
CA ARG A 265 2.45 3.06 30.81
C ARG A 265 1.52 3.78 31.78
N ASN A 266 2.00 4.83 32.44
CA ASN A 266 1.23 5.57 33.43
C ASN A 266 0.42 6.73 32.89
N ILE A 267 0.49 6.99 31.57
CA ILE A 267 -0.25 8.05 30.88
C ILE A 267 -0.77 7.52 29.53
N ASP A 268 -1.87 8.05 29.03
CA ASP A 268 -2.34 7.72 27.70
C ASP A 268 -1.69 8.63 26.62
N PRO A 269 -1.77 8.25 25.32
CA PRO A 269 -1.18 9.03 24.22
C PRO A 269 -1.69 10.48 24.11
N CYS A 270 -2.95 10.75 24.47
CA CYS A 270 -3.52 12.09 24.44
C CYS A 270 -2.99 12.94 25.58
N GLN A 271 -2.90 12.37 26.79
CA GLN A 271 -2.30 13.02 27.96
C GLN A 271 -0.82 13.31 27.71
N PHE A 272 -0.07 12.37 27.14
CA PHE A 272 1.33 12.59 26.73
C PHE A 272 1.47 13.81 25.83
N SER A 273 0.67 13.89 24.75
CA SER A 273 0.74 15.02 23.82
C SER A 273 0.34 16.34 24.46
N SER A 274 -0.62 16.31 25.39
CA SER A 274 -1.07 17.47 26.16
C SER A 274 0.00 17.99 27.13
N ASN A 275 0.64 17.08 27.85
CA ASN A 275 1.76 17.39 28.75
C ASN A 275 2.94 18.01 27.99
N ALA A 276 3.30 17.42 26.83
CA ALA A 276 4.35 17.93 25.97
C ALA A 276 4.05 19.35 25.45
N ARG A 277 2.80 19.61 25.04
CA ARG A 277 2.38 20.96 24.61
C ARG A 277 2.38 21.97 25.76
N ALA A 278 2.01 21.56 26.97
CA ALA A 278 2.06 22.41 28.16
C ALA A 278 3.50 22.77 28.54
N ALA A 279 4.43 21.81 28.41
CA ALA A 279 5.86 22.04 28.65
C ALA A 279 6.51 22.94 27.58
N TYR A 280 6.01 22.83 26.32
CA TYR A 280 6.56 23.57 25.17
C TYR A 280 5.50 24.39 24.40
N PRO A 281 4.86 25.38 25.03
CA PRO A 281 3.70 26.10 24.46
C PRO A 281 4.05 26.90 23.18
N MET A 282 5.30 27.31 23.03
CA MET A 282 5.77 28.04 21.84
C MET A 282 5.98 27.14 20.61
N ARG A 283 5.92 25.81 20.76
CA ARG A 283 6.07 24.86 19.66
C ARG A 283 4.70 24.53 19.07
N LYS A 284 4.44 25.00 17.84
CA LYS A 284 3.19 24.71 17.12
C LYS A 284 3.10 23.24 16.69
N ASP A 285 4.22 22.61 16.40
CA ASP A 285 4.31 21.20 15.99
C ASP A 285 4.29 20.27 17.20
N THR A 286 3.22 19.49 17.34
CA THR A 286 3.03 18.51 18.43
C THR A 286 4.15 17.49 18.48
N ARG A 287 4.63 16.99 17.34
CA ARG A 287 5.74 16.04 17.26
C ARG A 287 6.99 16.63 17.93
N ARG A 288 7.37 17.84 17.55
CA ARG A 288 8.56 18.48 18.12
C ARG A 288 8.43 18.74 19.60
N ALA A 289 7.25 19.12 20.07
CA ALA A 289 7.00 19.27 21.50
C ALA A 289 7.15 17.92 22.23
N CYS A 290 6.61 16.83 21.67
CA CYS A 290 6.76 15.48 22.23
C CYS A 290 8.22 15.02 22.24
N THR A 291 8.98 15.26 21.17
CA THR A 291 10.41 14.94 21.15
C THR A 291 11.17 15.64 22.27
N LEU A 292 10.99 16.96 22.41
CA LEU A 292 11.68 17.74 23.44
C LEU A 292 11.28 17.29 24.86
N TYR A 293 9.99 17.01 25.06
CA TYR A 293 9.49 16.51 26.34
C TYR A 293 10.12 15.17 26.73
N LEU A 294 10.24 14.22 25.79
CA LEU A 294 10.93 12.95 26.03
C LEU A 294 12.44 13.16 26.27
N GLU A 295 13.07 14.06 25.53
CA GLU A 295 14.49 14.39 25.72
C GLU A 295 14.74 14.90 27.14
N ASP A 296 13.94 15.84 27.64
CA ASP A 296 14.08 16.38 29.01
C ASP A 296 13.87 15.29 30.05
N LEU A 297 12.84 14.45 29.91
CA LEU A 297 12.61 13.33 30.81
C LEU A 297 13.82 12.39 30.92
N ILE A 298 14.47 12.11 29.78
CA ILE A 298 15.64 11.24 29.71
C ILE A 298 16.85 11.93 30.35
N LEU A 299 17.07 13.22 30.07
CA LEU A 299 18.19 13.98 30.61
C LEU A 299 18.08 14.11 32.12
N ASP A 300 16.89 14.45 32.63
CA ASP A 300 16.65 14.72 34.05
C ASP A 300 16.66 13.44 34.89
N ASN A 301 16.07 12.35 34.41
CA ASN A 301 15.90 11.12 35.19
C ASN A 301 17.04 10.11 35.02
N LEU A 302 17.67 10.07 33.84
CA LEU A 302 18.76 9.12 33.57
C LEU A 302 20.15 9.77 33.58
N GLY A 303 20.25 11.09 33.71
CA GLY A 303 21.52 11.82 33.68
C GLY A 303 22.33 11.64 32.40
N MET A 304 21.69 11.31 31.33
CA MET A 304 22.32 11.01 30.02
C MET A 304 22.62 12.30 29.26
N LYS A 305 23.60 12.24 28.35
CA LYS A 305 23.88 13.31 27.39
C LYS A 305 23.53 12.84 25.97
N LYS A 306 22.99 13.74 25.15
CA LYS A 306 22.77 13.46 23.75
C LYS A 306 24.09 13.10 23.08
N THR A 307 24.02 12.20 22.12
CA THR A 307 25.20 11.77 21.33
C THR A 307 25.35 12.64 20.07
N VAL A 308 24.23 13.28 19.61
CA VAL A 308 24.16 14.17 18.44
C VAL A 308 23.41 15.44 18.78
#